data_b658f234b4ab11fe5d67b3448ee7113d
#
_entry.id   b658f234b4ab11fe5d67b3448ee7113d
#
_cell.length_a   1.000
_cell.length_b   1.000
_cell.length_c   1.000
_cell.angle_alpha   90.00
_cell.angle_beta   90.00
_cell.angle_gamma   90.00
#
_symmetry.space_group_name_H-M   'P 1'
#
loop_
_entity.id
_entity.type
_entity.pdbx_description
1 polymer ?
#
loop_
_entity_poly.entity_id
_entity_poly.type
_entity_poly.pdbx_seq_one_letter_code
_entity_poly.pdbx_strand_id
1 'polypeptide(L)' 'MTLKELKTIINTYPETDDSARVYMEIELGENTYVQQSVDSVRREEGNVAIYYIMGSNGGEQN' A
#
# COMPACT_ATOMS: atom_id res chain seq x y z
N MET A 1 0.45 -7.61 -8.95
CA MET A 1 0.34 -8.61 -7.86
C MET A 1 -1.12 -8.88 -7.56
N THR A 2 -1.41 -10.10 -7.15
CA THR A 2 -2.78 -10.47 -6.78
C THR A 2 -2.97 -10.28 -5.28
N LEU A 3 -4.22 -10.28 -4.84
CA LEU A 3 -4.52 -10.21 -3.42
C LEU A 3 -3.93 -11.42 -2.69
N LYS A 4 -3.98 -12.58 -3.31
CA LYS A 4 -3.42 -13.79 -2.72
C LYS A 4 -1.92 -13.62 -2.47
N GLU A 5 -1.22 -13.06 -3.46
CA GLU A 5 0.22 -12.83 -3.32
C GLU A 5 0.51 -11.84 -2.21
N LEU A 6 -0.27 -10.77 -2.13
CA LEU A 6 -0.08 -9.77 -1.10
C LEU A 6 -0.30 -10.36 0.29
N LYS A 7 -1.38 -11.13 0.45
CA LYS A 7 -1.66 -11.77 1.73
C LYS A 7 -0.54 -12.71 2.15
N THR A 8 -0.01 -13.47 1.18
CA THR A 8 1.07 -14.40 1.47
C THR A 8 2.32 -13.67 1.94
N ILE A 9 2.65 -12.56 1.28
CA ILE A 9 3.84 -11.78 1.66
C ILE A 9 3.67 -11.24 3.07
N ILE A 10 2.52 -10.64 3.36
CA ILE A 10 2.28 -10.06 4.68
C ILE A 10 2.36 -11.14 5.75
N ASN A 11 1.78 -12.31 5.49
CA ASN A 11 1.75 -13.38 6.47
C ASN A 11 3.11 -14.04 6.68
N THR A 12 4.10 -13.71 5.85
CA THR A 12 5.46 -14.23 6.03
C THR A 12 6.15 -13.57 7.22
N TYR A 13 5.71 -12.38 7.58
CA TYR A 13 6.37 -11.62 8.63
C TYR A 13 5.71 -11.90 9.99
N PRO A 14 6.51 -11.92 11.05
CA PRO A 14 5.97 -12.25 12.38
C PRO A 14 5.37 -11.06 13.10
N GLU A 15 4.92 -10.06 12.38
CA GLU A 15 4.43 -8.86 13.02
C GLU A 15 3.14 -9.09 13.76
N THR A 16 3.10 -8.72 15.02
CA THR A 16 1.90 -8.85 15.83
C THR A 16 1.37 -7.51 16.31
N ASP A 17 2.05 -6.43 15.97
CA ASP A 17 1.64 -5.10 16.39
C ASP A 17 0.72 -4.49 15.36
N ASP A 18 -0.56 -4.45 15.66
CA ASP A 18 -1.56 -3.92 14.75
C ASP A 18 -1.39 -2.44 14.49
N SER A 19 -0.57 -1.75 15.27
CA SER A 19 -0.32 -0.34 15.04
C SER A 19 0.82 -0.10 14.06
N ALA A 20 1.41 -1.15 13.52
CA ALA A 20 2.44 -1.00 12.51
C ALA A 20 1.89 -0.20 11.34
N ARG A 21 2.67 0.71 10.82
CA ARG A 21 2.21 1.61 9.77
C ARG A 21 2.49 1.04 8.39
N VAL A 22 1.65 1.42 7.44
CA VAL A 22 1.79 0.99 6.07
C VAL A 22 2.04 2.22 5.21
N TYR A 23 3.11 2.18 4.46
CA TYR A 23 3.46 3.24 3.52
C TYR A 23 3.58 2.67 2.12
N MET A 24 3.32 3.51 1.13
CA MET A 24 3.59 3.19 -0.24
C MET A 24 4.94 3.78 -0.60
N GLU A 25 5.77 3.01 -1.28
CA GLU A 25 7.06 3.50 -1.72
C GLU A 25 7.18 3.31 -3.22
N ILE A 26 7.51 4.37 -3.92
CA ILE A 26 7.62 4.34 -5.37
C ILE A 26 9.05 4.71 -5.76
N GLU A 27 9.67 3.86 -6.55
CA GLU A 27 11.00 4.12 -7.05
C GLU A 27 10.90 5.00 -8.29
N LEU A 28 11.54 6.16 -8.26
CA LEU A 28 11.52 7.09 -9.36
C LEU A 28 12.76 6.99 -10.24
N GLY A 29 13.82 6.42 -9.72
CA GLY A 29 15.04 6.25 -10.45
C GLY A 29 16.01 5.55 -9.56
N GLU A 30 17.24 5.40 -10.00
CA GLU A 30 18.22 4.67 -9.24
C GLU A 30 18.41 5.32 -7.88
N ASN A 31 18.13 4.58 -6.84
CA ASN A 31 18.28 5.03 -5.45
C ASN A 31 17.43 6.26 -5.09
N THR A 32 16.37 6.51 -5.84
CA THR A 32 15.47 7.63 -5.57
C THR A 32 14.06 7.11 -5.36
N TYR A 33 13.49 7.41 -4.20
CA TYR A 33 12.18 6.87 -3.81
C TYR A 33 11.30 7.97 -3.27
N VAL A 34 10.00 7.80 -3.46
CA VAL A 34 9.00 8.65 -2.83
C VAL A 34 8.16 7.78 -1.93
N GLN A 35 7.96 8.21 -0.70
CA GLN A 35 7.12 7.51 0.26
C GLN A 35 5.86 8.31 0.51
N GLN A 36 4.76 7.59 0.67
CA GLN A 36 3.47 8.22 0.90
C GLN A 36 2.68 7.37 1.87
N SER A 37 2.03 8.00 2.82
CA SER A 37 1.17 7.28 3.77
C SER A 37 -0.01 6.69 3.04
N VAL A 38 -0.41 5.52 3.46
CA VAL A 38 -1.63 4.90 2.95
C VAL A 38 -2.78 5.36 3.84
N ASP A 39 -3.75 6.01 3.25
CA ASP A 39 -4.91 6.53 3.98
C ASP A 39 -6.07 5.57 3.96
N SER A 40 -6.24 4.85 2.89
CA SER A 40 -7.40 3.98 2.74
C SER A 40 -7.17 2.94 1.67
N VAL A 41 -8.06 1.99 1.63
CA VAL A 41 -8.06 0.96 0.59
C VAL A 41 -9.46 0.95 -0.02
N ARG A 42 -9.51 0.99 -1.34
CA ARG A 42 -10.79 0.97 -2.04
C ARG A 42 -10.89 -0.32 -2.83
N ARG A 43 -12.07 -0.90 -2.81
CA ARG A 43 -12.35 -2.09 -3.60
C ARG A 43 -13.34 -1.75 -4.69
N GLU A 44 -13.05 -2.20 -5.90
CA GLU A 44 -13.95 -2.00 -7.02
C GLU A 44 -14.37 -3.35 -7.56
N GLU A 45 -15.65 -3.53 -7.77
CA GLU A 45 -16.18 -4.76 -8.31
C GLU A 45 -16.32 -4.68 -9.80
N GLY A 46 -16.09 -5.81 -10.45
CA GLY A 46 -16.24 -5.94 -11.89
C GLY A 46 -16.19 -7.42 -12.19
N ASN A 47 -15.69 -7.79 -13.35
CA ASN A 47 -15.48 -9.21 -13.66
C ASN A 47 -14.50 -9.83 -12.69
N VAL A 48 -13.50 -9.06 -12.28
CA VAL A 48 -12.63 -9.41 -11.16
C VAL A 48 -12.60 -8.22 -10.23
N ALA A 49 -12.48 -8.50 -8.94
CA ALA A 49 -12.36 -7.43 -7.98
C ALA A 49 -10.96 -6.81 -8.04
N ILE A 50 -10.91 -5.49 -7.88
CA ILE A 50 -9.65 -4.76 -7.88
C ILE A 50 -9.58 -3.99 -6.58
N TYR A 51 -8.42 -4.05 -5.95
CA TYR A 51 -8.17 -3.27 -4.73
C TYR A 51 -7.18 -2.16 -5.06
N TYR A 52 -7.49 -0.97 -4.61
CA TYR A 52 -6.63 0.19 -4.79
C TYR A 52 -6.14 0.64 -3.43
N ILE A 53 -4.85 0.81 -3.31
CA ILE A 53 -4.26 1.36 -2.10
C ILE A 53 -4.09 2.84 -2.35
N MET A 54 -4.74 3.65 -1.53
CA MET A 54 -4.86 5.07 -1.78
C MET A 54 -4.09 5.88 -0.75
N GLY A 55 -3.29 6.79 -1.23
CA GLY A 55 -2.60 7.75 -0.39
C GLY A 55 -3.10 9.14 -0.66
N SER A 56 -2.84 10.00 0.29
CA SER A 56 -3.20 11.39 0.16
C SER A 56 -1.99 12.21 -0.22
N ASN A 57 -2.15 13.11 -1.17
CA ASN A 57 -1.09 14.00 -1.51
C ASN A 57 -1.30 15.31 -0.87
N GLY A 58 -2.40 15.52 -0.19
CA GLY A 58 -2.71 16.80 0.35
C GLY A 58 -1.97 17.17 1.57
N GLY A 59 -1.41 16.20 2.18
CA GLY A 59 -0.75 16.45 3.44
C GLY A 59 0.44 17.32 3.28
N GLU A 60 0.98 17.37 2.13
CA GLU A 60 2.13 18.10 2.01
C GLU A 60 1.88 19.43 1.65
N GLN A 61 1.04 19.81 1.46
CA GLN A 61 0.95 21.06 1.17
C GLN A 61 0.87 21.90 2.02
N ASN A 62 1.30 21.54 2.20
CA ASN A 62 1.25 22.41 2.86
C ASN A 62 1.49 22.62 3.19
#